data_240f79d1fce3f8db86cb119cef4fffd0
#
_entry.id   240f79d1fce3f8db86cb119cef4fffd0
#
_cell.length_a   1.000
_cell.length_b   1.000
_cell.length_c   1.000
_cell.angle_alpha   90.00
_cell.angle_beta   90.00
_cell.angle_gamma   90.00
#
_symmetry.space_group_name_H-M   'P 1'
#
loop_
_entity.id
_entity.type
_entity.pdbx_description
1 polymer ?
#
loop_
_entity_poly.entity_id
_entity_poly.type
_entity_poly.pdbx_seq_one_letter_code
_entity_poly.pdbx_strand_id
1 'polypeptide(L)'
;MKNFYLTLFIPFVLLFNTSMANEVSELLENNGRMYEPGHEEPYTGKYVIYFESAQKRYEGNFLNGKMDGKQIKWHENGQKSYEANFKYGKQEGPYIFWYENGQKSYEANYKKGKEDGIVTSWDRKGNITKTEILENGKVIKEIK
;
A
#
# COMPACT_ATOMS: atom_id res chain seq x y z
N MET A 1 23.51 -63.37 29.28
CA MET A 1 23.09 -62.76 28.00
C MET A 1 22.35 -61.44 28.31
N LYS A 2 23.01 -60.30 28.14
CA LYS A 2 22.44 -58.97 28.42
C LYS A 2 22.00 -58.38 27.10
N ASN A 3 20.67 -58.24 26.90
CA ASN A 3 20.10 -57.60 25.74
C ASN A 3 20.24 -56.08 25.90
N PHE A 4 21.07 -55.46 25.04
CA PHE A 4 21.15 -54.02 24.89
C PHE A 4 20.04 -53.62 23.90
N TYR A 5 18.99 -52.94 24.39
CA TYR A 5 18.05 -52.22 23.53
C TYR A 5 18.66 -50.87 23.17
N LEU A 6 19.08 -50.74 21.94
CA LEU A 6 19.52 -49.48 21.33
C LEU A 6 18.28 -48.67 21.02
N THR A 7 17.90 -47.73 21.89
CA THR A 7 16.86 -46.75 21.60
C THR A 7 17.39 -45.73 20.59
N LEU A 8 16.97 -45.87 19.37
CA LEU A 8 17.24 -44.92 18.30
C LEU A 8 16.46 -43.64 18.60
N PHE A 9 17.15 -42.61 19.11
CA PHE A 9 16.59 -41.27 19.29
C PHE A 9 16.58 -40.60 17.89
N ILE A 10 15.43 -40.61 17.21
CA ILE A 10 15.25 -39.82 16.00
C ILE A 10 14.98 -38.38 16.45
N PRO A 11 15.87 -37.41 16.18
CA PRO A 11 15.54 -36.02 16.44
C PRO A 11 14.40 -35.64 15.51
N PHE A 12 13.26 -35.30 16.10
CA PHE A 12 12.15 -34.69 15.39
C PHE A 12 12.59 -33.28 14.96
N VAL A 13 13.18 -33.19 13.77
CA VAL A 13 13.48 -31.92 13.14
C VAL A 13 12.13 -31.32 12.74
N LEU A 14 11.62 -30.42 13.60
CA LEU A 14 10.56 -29.47 13.22
C LEU A 14 11.10 -28.62 12.06
N LEU A 15 10.86 -29.08 10.84
CA LEU A 15 10.93 -28.23 9.67
C LEU A 15 9.84 -27.15 9.83
N PHE A 16 10.20 -26.04 10.46
CA PHE A 16 9.48 -24.80 10.24
C PHE A 16 9.63 -24.48 8.74
N ASN A 17 8.67 -24.94 7.96
CA ASN A 17 8.40 -24.35 6.65
C ASN A 17 7.91 -22.92 6.92
N THR A 18 8.82 -22.01 7.27
CA THR A 18 8.63 -20.61 7.01
C THR A 18 8.63 -20.52 5.48
N SER A 19 7.45 -20.57 4.88
CA SER A 19 7.24 -19.97 3.58
C SER A 19 7.63 -18.50 3.75
N MET A 20 8.91 -18.21 3.60
CA MET A 20 9.38 -16.90 3.25
C MET A 20 8.71 -16.65 1.89
N ALA A 21 7.54 -16.03 1.91
CA ALA A 21 7.04 -15.39 0.71
C ALA A 21 8.21 -14.49 0.29
N ASN A 22 8.82 -14.77 -0.86
CA ASN A 22 9.86 -13.94 -1.42
C ASN A 22 9.25 -12.54 -1.54
N GLU A 23 9.58 -11.66 -0.61
CA GLU A 23 9.17 -10.26 -0.71
C GLU A 23 9.85 -9.72 -1.95
N VAL A 24 9.05 -9.32 -2.93
CA VAL A 24 9.56 -8.70 -4.14
C VAL A 24 10.21 -7.40 -3.72
N SER A 25 11.52 -7.29 -3.93
CA SER A 25 12.32 -6.14 -3.51
C SER A 25 12.22 -4.96 -4.49
N GLU A 26 11.85 -5.23 -5.73
CA GLU A 26 11.77 -4.23 -6.80
C GLU A 26 10.68 -4.61 -7.79
N LEU A 27 9.99 -3.59 -8.33
CA LEU A 27 9.11 -3.73 -9.48
C LEU A 27 9.55 -2.76 -10.57
N LEU A 28 9.56 -3.24 -11.81
CA LEU A 28 9.91 -2.46 -12.99
C LEU A 28 8.64 -2.06 -13.74
N GLU A 29 8.55 -0.81 -14.17
CA GLU A 29 7.46 -0.35 -15.01
C GLU A 29 7.76 -0.56 -16.49
N ASN A 30 6.81 -1.15 -17.20
CA ASN A 30 6.83 -1.25 -18.65
C ASN A 30 5.42 -1.06 -19.20
N ASN A 31 5.24 -0.09 -20.10
CA ASN A 31 3.96 0.23 -20.74
C ASN A 31 2.79 0.41 -19.74
N GLY A 32 3.03 1.10 -18.62
CA GLY A 32 2.03 1.38 -17.59
C GLY A 32 1.63 0.16 -16.76
N ARG A 33 2.46 -0.88 -16.72
CA ARG A 33 2.29 -2.06 -15.88
C ARG A 33 3.57 -2.36 -15.12
N MET A 34 3.41 -2.92 -13.93
CA MET A 34 4.51 -3.33 -13.07
C MET A 34 4.84 -4.80 -13.29
N TYR A 35 6.14 -5.11 -13.31
CA TYR A 35 6.71 -6.43 -13.51
C TYR A 35 7.76 -6.71 -12.45
N GLU A 36 7.87 -7.95 -12.06
CA GLU A 36 9.00 -8.43 -11.27
C GLU A 36 10.22 -8.60 -12.19
N PRO A 37 11.45 -8.21 -11.77
CA PRO A 37 12.64 -8.35 -12.59
C PRO A 37 12.82 -9.77 -13.12
N GLY A 38 13.02 -9.91 -14.44
CA GLY A 38 13.21 -11.20 -15.10
C GLY A 38 11.93 -12.00 -15.38
N HIS A 39 10.75 -11.44 -15.09
CA HIS A 39 9.47 -12.06 -15.41
C HIS A 39 8.78 -11.35 -16.58
N GLU A 40 8.18 -12.12 -17.47
CA GLU A 40 7.44 -11.60 -18.64
C GLU A 40 5.99 -11.25 -18.30
N GLU A 41 5.42 -11.91 -17.28
CA GLU A 41 4.06 -11.68 -16.85
C GLU A 41 3.97 -10.46 -15.90
N PRO A 42 2.92 -9.61 -16.04
CA PRO A 42 2.70 -8.49 -15.16
C PRO A 42 2.47 -8.94 -13.71
N TYR A 43 3.05 -8.21 -12.77
CA TYR A 43 3.00 -8.55 -11.35
C TYR A 43 1.59 -8.58 -10.78
N THR A 44 1.29 -9.63 -10.03
CA THR A 44 0.07 -9.75 -9.23
C THR A 44 0.46 -10.15 -7.82
N GLY A 45 0.13 -9.31 -6.85
CA GLY A 45 0.48 -9.57 -5.45
C GLY A 45 0.57 -8.30 -4.63
N LYS A 46 1.04 -8.49 -3.40
CA LYS A 46 1.33 -7.42 -2.45
C LYS A 46 2.79 -7.00 -2.61
N TYR A 47 3.03 -5.69 -2.71
CA TYR A 47 4.35 -5.10 -2.80
C TYR A 47 4.60 -4.18 -1.59
N VAL A 48 5.75 -4.34 -0.95
CA VAL A 48 6.14 -3.58 0.24
C VAL A 48 7.53 -3.00 0.04
N ILE A 49 7.69 -1.72 0.36
CA ILE A 49 9.00 -1.05 0.39
C ILE A 49 9.25 -0.58 1.82
N TYR A 50 10.49 -0.68 2.26
CA TYR A 50 10.92 -0.23 3.57
C TYR A 50 11.87 0.96 3.45
N PHE A 51 11.93 1.77 4.51
CA PHE A 51 13.00 2.73 4.72
C PHE A 51 14.29 2.00 5.15
N GLU A 52 15.41 2.69 5.15
CA GLU A 52 16.68 2.16 5.69
C GLU A 52 16.54 1.78 7.19
N SER A 53 15.63 2.46 7.91
CA SER A 53 15.26 2.15 9.29
C SER A 53 14.46 0.85 9.48
N ALA A 54 14.23 0.08 8.41
CA ALA A 54 13.37 -1.11 8.37
C ALA A 54 11.88 -0.85 8.68
N GLN A 55 11.46 0.40 8.77
CA GLN A 55 10.03 0.75 8.86
C GLN A 55 9.40 0.73 7.46
N LYS A 56 8.11 0.37 7.37
CA LYS A 56 7.40 0.41 6.10
C LYS A 56 7.37 1.83 5.54
N ARG A 57 7.74 1.96 4.26
CA ARG A 57 7.63 3.18 3.47
C ARG A 57 6.40 3.17 2.57
N TYR A 58 6.10 2.00 2.00
CA TYR A 58 4.98 1.79 1.10
C TYR A 58 4.45 0.36 1.20
N GLU A 59 3.16 0.20 1.06
CA GLU A 59 2.48 -1.08 0.90
C GLU A 59 1.34 -0.90 -0.11
N GLY A 60 1.28 -1.79 -1.11
CA GLY A 60 0.24 -1.77 -2.12
C GLY A 60 -0.05 -3.12 -2.71
N ASN A 61 -1.25 -3.25 -3.29
CA ASN A 61 -1.65 -4.44 -4.01
C ASN A 61 -1.71 -4.15 -5.50
N PHE A 62 -1.31 -5.14 -6.29
CA PHE A 62 -1.30 -5.10 -7.74
C PHE A 62 -2.04 -6.30 -8.31
N LEU A 63 -2.73 -6.08 -9.43
CA LEU A 63 -3.37 -7.11 -10.23
C LEU A 63 -3.00 -6.88 -11.70
N ASN A 64 -2.35 -7.87 -12.32
CA ASN A 64 -1.86 -7.78 -13.70
C ASN A 64 -1.05 -6.49 -13.97
N GLY A 65 -0.13 -6.15 -13.06
CA GLY A 65 0.75 -4.99 -13.13
C GLY A 65 0.10 -3.64 -12.83
N LYS A 66 -1.19 -3.60 -12.48
CA LYS A 66 -1.90 -2.37 -12.13
C LYS A 66 -2.24 -2.33 -10.65
N MET A 67 -2.18 -1.14 -10.04
CA MET A 67 -2.67 -0.96 -8.68
C MET A 67 -4.11 -1.43 -8.57
N ASP A 68 -4.40 -2.32 -7.61
CA ASP A 68 -5.74 -2.84 -7.34
C ASP A 68 -5.91 -3.05 -5.85
N GLY A 69 -6.90 -2.39 -5.24
CA GLY A 69 -7.08 -2.34 -3.80
C GLY A 69 -6.30 -1.20 -3.14
N LYS A 70 -6.05 -1.36 -1.84
CA LYS A 70 -5.48 -0.31 -0.99
C LYS A 70 -3.99 -0.09 -1.28
N GLN A 71 -3.60 1.19 -1.29
CA GLN A 71 -2.22 1.68 -1.39
C GLN A 71 -1.95 2.59 -0.19
N ILE A 72 -0.87 2.35 0.54
CA ILE A 72 -0.51 3.10 1.75
C ILE A 72 0.95 3.54 1.66
N LYS A 73 1.22 4.78 2.05
CA LYS A 73 2.59 5.26 2.30
C LYS A 73 2.70 5.75 3.74
N TRP A 74 3.91 5.71 4.27
CA TRP A 74 4.24 6.21 5.60
C TRP A 74 5.37 7.23 5.52
N HIS A 75 5.37 8.13 6.48
CA HIS A 75 6.51 8.98 6.82
C HIS A 75 7.56 8.14 7.57
N GLU A 76 8.79 8.63 7.62
CA GLU A 76 9.88 7.96 8.35
C GLU A 76 9.63 7.84 9.87
N ASN A 77 8.77 8.71 10.42
CA ASN A 77 8.31 8.63 11.81
C ASN A 77 7.23 7.54 12.07
N GLY A 78 6.90 6.73 11.06
CA GLY A 78 5.93 5.63 11.14
C GLY A 78 4.46 6.04 11.00
N GLN A 79 4.15 7.33 10.91
CA GLN A 79 2.78 7.80 10.67
C GLN A 79 2.42 7.69 9.19
N LYS A 80 1.15 7.43 8.88
CA LYS A 80 0.70 7.42 7.48
C LYS A 80 0.93 8.78 6.84
N SER A 81 1.39 8.77 5.59
CA SER A 81 1.50 9.96 4.74
C SER A 81 0.45 9.97 3.63
N TYR A 82 -0.04 8.80 3.24
CA TYR A 82 -0.97 8.63 2.13
C TYR A 82 -1.76 7.33 2.27
N GLU A 83 -3.03 7.36 1.91
CA GLU A 83 -3.88 6.18 1.72
C GLU A 83 -4.85 6.43 0.57
N ALA A 84 -4.96 5.45 -0.34
CA ALA A 84 -5.93 5.47 -1.42
C ALA A 84 -6.36 4.05 -1.81
N ASN A 85 -7.51 3.95 -2.47
CA ASN A 85 -7.96 2.72 -3.08
C ASN A 85 -7.92 2.86 -4.60
N PHE A 86 -7.57 1.75 -5.26
CA PHE A 86 -7.50 1.65 -6.71
C PHE A 86 -8.30 0.45 -7.19
N LYS A 87 -8.82 0.56 -8.40
CA LYS A 87 -9.43 -0.53 -9.14
C LYS A 87 -8.90 -0.50 -10.57
N TYR A 88 -8.14 -1.55 -10.93
CA TYR A 88 -7.50 -1.67 -12.24
C TYR A 88 -6.69 -0.42 -12.65
N GLY A 89 -5.92 0.14 -11.72
CA GLY A 89 -5.07 1.31 -11.92
C GLY A 89 -5.78 2.66 -11.86
N LYS A 90 -7.08 2.71 -11.57
CA LYS A 90 -7.84 3.97 -11.39
C LYS A 90 -8.22 4.15 -9.92
N GLN A 91 -8.10 5.36 -9.40
CA GLN A 91 -8.54 5.69 -8.04
C GLN A 91 -10.06 5.44 -7.92
N GLU A 92 -10.45 4.80 -6.81
CA GLU A 92 -11.84 4.49 -6.49
C GLU A 92 -12.06 4.54 -4.98
N GLY A 93 -12.90 5.44 -4.51
CA GLY A 93 -13.16 5.65 -3.09
C GLY A 93 -12.23 6.65 -2.41
N PRO A 94 -11.98 6.52 -1.10
CA PRO A 94 -11.21 7.50 -0.32
C PRO A 94 -9.78 7.69 -0.81
N TYR A 95 -9.31 8.94 -0.76
CA TYR A 95 -7.99 9.39 -1.13
C TYR A 95 -7.53 10.42 -0.11
N ILE A 96 -6.53 10.09 0.73
CA ILE A 96 -6.19 10.85 1.92
C ILE A 96 -4.68 11.05 2.01
N PHE A 97 -4.26 12.28 2.33
CA PHE A 97 -2.89 12.60 2.72
C PHE A 97 -2.83 13.11 4.15
N TRP A 98 -1.70 12.89 4.79
CA TRP A 98 -1.37 13.37 6.13
C TRP A 98 -0.02 14.07 6.15
N TYR A 99 0.08 15.07 6.98
CA TYR A 99 1.34 15.67 7.39
C TYR A 99 2.13 14.73 8.32
N GLU A 100 3.42 14.99 8.48
CA GLU A 100 4.29 14.24 9.41
C GLU A 100 3.85 14.32 10.88
N ASN A 101 3.06 15.33 11.26
CA ASN A 101 2.46 15.43 12.58
C ASN A 101 1.17 14.60 12.75
N GLY A 102 0.79 13.81 11.75
CA GLY A 102 -0.36 12.92 11.77
C GLY A 102 -1.71 13.58 11.46
N GLN A 103 -1.76 14.89 11.27
CA GLN A 103 -2.97 15.59 10.87
C GLN A 103 -3.23 15.41 9.37
N LYS A 104 -4.49 15.29 8.97
CA LYS A 104 -4.85 15.29 7.56
C LYS A 104 -4.41 16.58 6.90
N SER A 105 -3.89 16.48 5.68
CA SER A 105 -3.58 17.64 4.82
C SER A 105 -4.57 17.74 3.66
N TYR A 106 -5.12 16.60 3.23
CA TYR A 106 -6.05 16.52 2.11
C TYR A 106 -6.94 15.28 2.22
N GLU A 107 -8.20 15.40 1.85
CA GLU A 107 -9.14 14.28 1.73
C GLU A 107 -10.07 14.53 0.56
N ALA A 108 -10.23 13.52 -0.29
CA ALA A 108 -11.14 13.49 -1.42
C ALA A 108 -11.77 12.11 -1.56
N ASN A 109 -12.82 12.02 -2.34
CA ASN A 109 -13.35 10.76 -2.83
C ASN A 109 -13.18 10.69 -4.34
N TYR A 110 -12.78 9.54 -4.85
CA TYR A 110 -12.59 9.29 -6.28
C TYR A 110 -13.60 8.29 -6.81
N LYS A 111 -14.05 8.52 -8.03
CA LYS A 111 -14.91 7.63 -8.80
C LYS A 111 -14.37 7.51 -10.21
N LYS A 112 -13.98 6.30 -10.61
CA LYS A 112 -13.40 6.02 -11.94
C LYS A 112 -12.19 6.91 -12.28
N GLY A 113 -11.35 7.24 -11.29
CA GLY A 113 -10.14 8.04 -11.44
C GLY A 113 -10.34 9.56 -11.48
N LYS A 114 -11.53 10.04 -11.11
CA LYS A 114 -11.85 11.47 -10.98
C LYS A 114 -12.38 11.78 -9.60
N GLU A 115 -12.05 12.96 -9.07
CA GLU A 115 -12.62 13.44 -7.82
C GLU A 115 -14.13 13.62 -7.96
N ASP A 116 -14.86 13.06 -6.99
CA ASP A 116 -16.33 13.08 -6.99
C ASP A 116 -16.80 13.13 -5.53
N GLY A 117 -17.45 14.23 -5.16
CA GLY A 117 -17.90 14.51 -3.80
C GLY A 117 -17.13 15.64 -3.14
N ILE A 118 -17.06 15.63 -1.80
CA ILE A 118 -16.43 16.67 -1.01
C ILE A 118 -14.91 16.46 -1.03
N VAL A 119 -14.20 17.55 -1.29
CA VAL A 119 -12.74 17.65 -1.18
C VAL A 119 -12.41 18.67 -0.10
N THR A 120 -11.55 18.31 0.84
CA THR A 120 -11.15 19.21 1.92
C THR A 120 -9.63 19.21 2.07
N SER A 121 -9.08 20.41 2.25
CA SER A 121 -7.67 20.65 2.55
C SER A 121 -7.51 21.29 3.91
N TRP A 122 -6.42 20.95 4.62
CA TRP A 122 -6.07 21.49 5.94
C TRP A 122 -4.64 22.01 5.96
N ASP A 123 -4.39 22.94 6.85
CA ASP A 123 -3.03 23.35 7.21
C ASP A 123 -2.40 22.39 8.24
N ARG A 124 -1.11 22.59 8.56
CA ARG A 124 -0.39 21.77 9.56
C ARG A 124 -0.93 21.92 11.00
N LYS A 125 -1.79 22.90 11.26
CA LYS A 125 -2.46 23.11 12.57
C LYS A 125 -3.83 22.42 12.63
N GLY A 126 -4.28 21.82 11.49
CA GLY A 126 -5.58 21.17 11.37
C GLY A 126 -6.73 22.13 11.04
N ASN A 127 -6.45 23.39 10.68
CA ASN A 127 -7.49 24.30 10.23
C ASN A 127 -7.84 24.01 8.78
N ILE A 128 -9.13 24.00 8.45
CA ILE A 128 -9.59 23.88 7.07
C ILE A 128 -9.16 25.10 6.28
N THR A 129 -8.43 24.90 5.20
CA THR A 129 -7.99 25.94 4.27
C THR A 129 -8.87 26.01 3.03
N LYS A 130 -9.46 24.90 2.63
CA LYS A 130 -10.34 24.82 1.47
C LYS A 130 -11.34 23.66 1.58
N THR A 131 -12.56 23.89 1.13
CA THR A 131 -13.59 22.83 0.96
C THR A 131 -14.35 23.10 -0.33
N GLU A 132 -14.39 22.09 -1.18
CA GLU A 132 -15.09 22.14 -2.49
C GLU A 132 -15.96 20.90 -2.64
N ILE A 133 -16.98 21.02 -3.50
CA ILE A 133 -17.75 19.87 -3.99
C ILE A 133 -17.39 19.71 -5.48
N LEU A 134 -16.95 18.51 -5.84
CA LEU A 134 -16.61 18.15 -7.20
C LEU A 134 -17.56 17.10 -7.75
N GLU A 135 -17.80 17.16 -9.05
CA GLU A 135 -18.51 16.14 -9.82
C GLU A 135 -17.68 15.82 -11.07
N ASN A 136 -17.29 14.56 -11.23
CA ASN A 136 -16.45 14.10 -12.34
C ASN A 136 -15.16 14.92 -12.53
N GLY A 137 -14.52 15.37 -11.43
CA GLY A 137 -13.29 16.17 -11.42
C GLY A 137 -13.48 17.67 -11.72
N LYS A 138 -14.71 18.16 -11.73
CA LYS A 138 -15.01 19.60 -11.91
C LYS A 138 -15.59 20.16 -10.63
N VAL A 139 -15.09 21.31 -10.19
CA VAL A 139 -15.64 22.04 -9.04
C VAL A 139 -17.03 22.54 -9.41
N ILE A 140 -18.05 22.13 -8.67
CA ILE A 140 -19.43 22.59 -8.80
C ILE A 140 -19.81 23.56 -7.71
N LYS A 141 -19.10 23.53 -6.57
CA LYS A 141 -19.33 24.45 -5.45
C LYS A 141 -18.06 24.62 -4.63
N GLU A 142 -17.74 25.84 -4.27
CA GLU A 142 -16.73 26.19 -3.25
C GLU A 142 -17.47 26.56 -1.96
N ILE A 143 -17.04 26.01 -0.82
CA ILE A 143 -17.69 26.25 0.49
C ILE A 143 -16.82 27.14 1.35
N LYS A 144 -15.46 26.96 1.27
CA LYS A 144 -14.46 27.73 1.97
C LYS A 144 -13.15 27.68 1.19
#